data_256c4bba5c8568624e1a73646ba758a2
#
_entry.id   256c4bba5c8568624e1a73646ba758a2
#
_cell.length_a   1.000
_cell.length_b   1.000
_cell.length_c   1.000
_cell.angle_alpha   90.00
_cell.angle_beta   90.00
_cell.angle_gamma   90.00
#
_symmetry.space_group_name_H-M   'P 1'
#
loop_
_entity.id
_entity.type
_entity.pdbx_description
1 polymer ?
#
loop_
_entity_poly.entity_id
_entity_poly.type
_entity_poly.pdbx_seq_one_letter_code
_entity_poly.pdbx_strand_id
1 'polypeptide(L)'
;MIFASSNRHKYEEFKRMLSDLIDLKFLEVDYLEPQGEDTREIVVASAKWLSNYVREPFFIEDSGLFIEALKGFPGPYSSYVFKKIGNEGVLKLMDGIEDRRASFVSVIALSYGGRIEVFEGRVQGTIAKEIRGGGWGFDPIFIPDGSNKTYGELGDEKDRFSHRGASCRRLREFLIRIGIGRSP
;
A
#
# COMPACT_ATOMS: atom_id res chain seq x y z
N MET A 1 -9.61 16.53 -2.26
CA MET A 1 -8.65 15.52 -2.73
C MET A 1 -9.37 14.20 -2.93
N ILE A 2 -9.13 13.51 -4.04
CA ILE A 2 -9.75 12.22 -4.34
C ILE A 2 -8.72 11.11 -4.12
N PHE A 3 -9.13 10.00 -3.49
CA PHE A 3 -8.45 8.73 -3.55
C PHE A 3 -9.21 7.81 -4.50
N ALA A 4 -8.56 7.40 -5.59
CA ALA A 4 -9.16 6.53 -6.60
C ALA A 4 -8.64 5.10 -6.42
N SER A 5 -9.55 4.15 -6.22
CA SER A 5 -9.21 2.74 -5.99
C SER A 5 -10.48 1.89 -6.05
N SER A 6 -10.36 0.61 -6.37
CA SER A 6 -11.42 -0.38 -6.14
C SER A 6 -11.36 -0.99 -4.73
N ASN A 7 -10.36 -0.64 -3.91
CA ASN A 7 -10.12 -1.22 -2.59
C ASN A 7 -10.53 -0.26 -1.47
N ARG A 8 -11.71 -0.51 -0.86
CA ARG A 8 -12.24 0.30 0.24
C ARG A 8 -11.38 0.23 1.51
N HIS A 9 -10.69 -0.88 1.80
CA HIS A 9 -9.80 -0.98 2.96
C HIS A 9 -8.65 0.03 2.87
N LYS A 10 -8.04 0.20 1.68
CA LYS A 10 -7.03 1.23 1.45
C LYS A 10 -7.58 2.63 1.71
N TYR A 11 -8.80 2.91 1.23
CA TYR A 11 -9.44 4.20 1.46
C TYR A 11 -9.64 4.50 2.95
N GLU A 12 -10.13 3.53 3.73
CA GLU A 12 -10.37 3.74 5.16
C GLU A 12 -9.05 4.00 5.92
N GLU A 13 -7.95 3.33 5.54
CA GLU A 13 -6.63 3.60 6.11
C GLU A 13 -6.17 5.03 5.79
N PHE A 14 -6.20 5.46 4.51
CA PHE A 14 -5.83 6.83 4.13
C PHE A 14 -6.74 7.88 4.76
N LYS A 15 -8.04 7.61 4.85
CA LYS A 15 -9.00 8.50 5.47
C LYS A 15 -8.66 8.74 6.95
N ARG A 16 -8.34 7.69 7.72
CA ARG A 16 -7.89 7.84 9.11
C ARG A 16 -6.63 8.68 9.21
N MET A 17 -5.62 8.39 8.37
CA MET A 17 -4.31 9.04 8.42
C MET A 17 -4.29 10.50 7.93
N LEU A 18 -5.27 10.91 7.12
CA LEU A 18 -5.32 12.23 6.47
C LEU A 18 -6.48 13.10 6.97
N SER A 19 -7.34 12.60 7.88
CA SER A 19 -8.59 13.25 8.31
C SER A 19 -8.40 14.63 8.95
N ASP A 20 -7.28 14.85 9.62
CA ASP A 20 -6.93 16.12 10.23
C ASP A 20 -6.39 17.15 9.22
N LEU A 21 -5.89 16.70 8.07
CA LEU A 21 -5.28 17.54 7.05
C LEU A 21 -6.23 17.89 5.91
N ILE A 22 -6.91 16.91 5.34
CA ILE A 22 -7.75 17.07 4.14
C ILE A 22 -9.08 16.33 4.27
N ASP A 23 -10.09 16.81 3.53
CA ASP A 23 -11.29 16.02 3.24
C ASP A 23 -11.00 15.09 2.06
N LEU A 24 -10.90 13.78 2.35
CA LEU A 24 -10.59 12.74 1.37
C LEU A 24 -11.88 12.14 0.83
N LYS A 25 -12.12 12.29 -0.47
CA LYS A 25 -13.23 11.68 -1.20
C LYS A 25 -12.79 10.34 -1.77
N PHE A 26 -13.67 9.34 -1.74
CA PHE A 26 -13.44 8.05 -2.36
C PHE A 26 -14.07 8.01 -3.75
N LEU A 27 -13.25 7.72 -4.76
CA LEU A 27 -13.69 7.37 -6.09
C LEU A 27 -13.47 5.87 -6.28
N GLU A 28 -14.56 5.11 -6.19
CA GLU A 28 -14.51 3.67 -6.44
C GLU A 28 -14.43 3.44 -7.95
N VAL A 29 -13.27 3.01 -8.41
CA VAL A 29 -12.98 2.84 -9.83
C VAL A 29 -11.92 1.77 -10.05
N ASP A 30 -12.14 0.95 -11.08
CA ASP A 30 -11.09 0.14 -11.67
C ASP A 30 -10.40 0.94 -12.77
N TYR A 31 -9.09 0.96 -12.77
CA TYR A 31 -8.27 1.65 -13.75
C TYR A 31 -7.24 0.70 -14.35
N LEU A 32 -6.68 1.11 -15.49
CA LEU A 32 -5.65 0.32 -16.17
C LEU A 32 -4.40 0.21 -15.29
N GLU A 33 -4.06 -1.03 -14.93
CA GLU A 33 -2.79 -1.38 -14.27
C GLU A 33 -1.96 -2.20 -15.24
N PRO A 34 -0.87 -1.63 -15.80
CA PRO A 34 0.02 -2.41 -16.68
C PRO A 34 0.71 -3.50 -15.88
N GLN A 35 1.01 -4.61 -16.53
CA GLN A 35 1.85 -5.65 -15.94
C GLN A 35 3.31 -5.17 -15.90
N GLY A 36 4.01 -5.50 -14.80
CA GLY A 36 5.40 -5.12 -14.62
C GLY A 36 5.96 -5.65 -13.30
N GLU A 37 7.25 -5.46 -13.09
CA GLU A 37 7.96 -5.85 -11.87
C GLU A 37 8.21 -4.66 -10.93
N ASP A 38 8.17 -3.44 -11.46
CA ASP A 38 8.37 -2.22 -10.70
C ASP A 38 7.02 -1.56 -10.35
N THR A 39 6.64 -1.62 -9.07
CA THR A 39 5.40 -1.01 -8.56
C THR A 39 5.35 0.50 -8.86
N ARG A 40 6.50 1.19 -8.85
CA ARG A 40 6.55 2.63 -9.13
C ARG A 40 6.20 2.93 -10.59
N GLU A 41 6.73 2.17 -11.53
CA GLU A 41 6.41 2.34 -12.96
C GLU A 41 4.93 2.04 -13.22
N ILE A 42 4.40 0.98 -12.62
CA ILE A 42 3.00 0.58 -12.73
C ILE A 42 2.08 1.71 -12.24
N VAL A 43 2.28 2.20 -11.02
CA VAL A 43 1.40 3.21 -10.43
C VAL A 43 1.48 4.56 -11.18
N VAL A 44 2.67 4.93 -11.68
CA VAL A 44 2.83 6.15 -12.49
C VAL A 44 2.08 6.04 -13.81
N ALA A 45 2.18 4.90 -14.49
CA ALA A 45 1.46 4.67 -15.75
C ALA A 45 -0.07 4.68 -15.52
N SER A 46 -0.54 4.04 -14.44
CA SER A 46 -1.95 4.04 -14.05
C SER A 46 -2.46 5.45 -13.73
N ALA A 47 -1.69 6.25 -12.98
CA ALA A 47 -2.06 7.63 -12.67
C ALA A 47 -2.12 8.52 -13.93
N LYS A 48 -1.17 8.36 -14.85
CA LYS A 48 -1.19 9.06 -16.14
C LYS A 48 -2.43 8.69 -16.95
N TRP A 49 -2.77 7.41 -17.01
CA TRP A 49 -3.98 6.97 -17.70
C TRP A 49 -5.24 7.55 -17.06
N LEU A 50 -5.36 7.49 -15.74
CA LEU A 50 -6.52 7.98 -15.02
C LEU A 50 -6.68 9.51 -15.11
N SER A 51 -5.59 10.28 -15.25
CA SER A 51 -5.61 11.74 -15.40
C SER A 51 -6.30 12.21 -16.69
N ASN A 52 -6.56 11.33 -17.67
CA ASN A 52 -7.38 11.65 -18.83
C ASN A 52 -8.88 11.75 -18.49
N TYR A 53 -9.30 11.12 -17.39
CA TYR A 53 -10.70 11.01 -16.98
C TYR A 53 -11.03 11.81 -15.72
N VAL A 54 -10.08 11.94 -14.79
CA VAL A 54 -10.24 12.66 -13.52
C VAL A 54 -9.45 13.97 -13.60
N ARG A 55 -10.13 15.11 -13.50
CA ARG A 55 -9.53 16.46 -13.59
C ARG A 55 -9.19 17.07 -12.23
N GLU A 56 -9.90 16.66 -11.19
CA GLU A 56 -9.59 17.10 -9.82
C GLU A 56 -8.28 16.45 -9.33
N PRO A 57 -7.57 17.07 -8.37
CA PRO A 57 -6.42 16.44 -7.74
C PRO A 57 -6.80 15.10 -7.12
N PHE A 58 -6.09 14.05 -7.51
CA PHE A 58 -6.31 12.69 -7.02
C PHE A 58 -4.99 11.97 -6.78
N PHE A 59 -5.04 10.95 -5.95
CA PHE A 59 -3.96 9.98 -5.88
C PHE A 59 -4.49 8.55 -5.94
N ILE A 60 -3.63 7.67 -6.41
CA ILE A 60 -3.81 6.22 -6.38
C ILE A 60 -2.67 5.62 -5.58
N GLU A 61 -2.83 4.39 -5.14
CA GLU A 61 -1.78 3.68 -4.42
C GLU A 61 -1.77 2.22 -4.82
N ASP A 62 -0.58 1.71 -5.09
CA ASP A 62 -0.33 0.28 -5.22
C ASP A 62 0.65 -0.19 -4.16
N SER A 63 0.44 -1.44 -3.69
CA SER A 63 1.25 -2.03 -2.65
C SER A 63 1.48 -3.51 -2.88
N GLY A 64 2.63 -3.98 -2.42
CA GLY A 64 3.01 -5.37 -2.58
C GLY A 64 3.85 -5.90 -1.43
N LEU A 65 3.72 -7.21 -1.21
CA LEU A 65 4.55 -8.01 -0.33
C LEU A 65 5.67 -8.64 -1.17
N PHE A 66 6.92 -8.40 -0.80
CA PHE A 66 8.10 -8.91 -1.48
C PHE A 66 8.84 -9.88 -0.55
N ILE A 67 8.91 -11.16 -0.91
CA ILE A 67 9.53 -12.21 -0.08
C ILE A 67 10.88 -12.59 -0.69
N GLU A 68 11.97 -12.41 0.07
CA GLU A 68 13.34 -12.59 -0.42
C GLU A 68 13.58 -14.02 -0.95
N ALA A 69 13.20 -15.04 -0.20
CA ALA A 69 13.35 -16.44 -0.59
C ALA A 69 12.57 -16.81 -1.86
N LEU A 70 11.54 -16.04 -2.21
CA LEU A 70 10.74 -16.20 -3.41
C LEU A 70 11.11 -15.17 -4.49
N LYS A 71 12.31 -14.58 -4.42
CA LYS A 71 12.85 -13.60 -5.38
C LYS A 71 11.92 -12.39 -5.58
N GLY A 72 11.30 -11.92 -4.51
CA GLY A 72 10.37 -10.79 -4.52
C GLY A 72 8.91 -11.13 -4.84
N PHE A 73 8.58 -12.41 -5.14
CA PHE A 73 7.18 -12.82 -5.29
C PHE A 73 6.45 -12.70 -3.94
N PRO A 74 5.15 -12.27 -3.92
CA PRO A 74 4.29 -11.91 -5.05
C PRO A 74 4.53 -10.50 -5.63
N GLY A 75 5.21 -9.58 -4.93
CA GLY A 75 5.55 -8.25 -5.42
C GLY A 75 4.32 -7.46 -5.91
N PRO A 76 4.36 -6.86 -7.10
CA PRO A 76 3.24 -6.10 -7.67
C PRO A 76 1.96 -6.94 -7.88
N TYR A 77 2.09 -8.26 -7.94
CA TYR A 77 0.97 -9.18 -8.10
C TYR A 77 0.30 -9.60 -6.78
N SER A 78 0.60 -8.92 -5.68
CA SER A 78 0.12 -9.25 -4.32
C SER A 78 -1.39 -9.40 -4.24
N SER A 79 -2.17 -8.50 -4.83
CA SER A 79 -3.63 -8.58 -4.84
C SER A 79 -4.14 -9.81 -5.59
N TYR A 80 -3.54 -10.11 -6.75
CA TYR A 80 -3.91 -11.29 -7.54
C TYR A 80 -3.59 -12.59 -6.79
N VAL A 81 -2.38 -12.68 -6.24
CA VAL A 81 -1.93 -13.86 -5.49
C VAL A 81 -2.78 -14.08 -4.25
N PHE A 82 -3.09 -13.01 -3.51
CA PHE A 82 -3.98 -13.10 -2.35
C PHE A 82 -5.36 -13.64 -2.72
N LYS A 83 -5.96 -13.15 -3.81
CA LYS A 83 -7.27 -13.62 -4.29
C LYS A 83 -7.25 -15.09 -4.73
N LYS A 84 -6.10 -15.61 -5.16
CA LYS A 84 -5.97 -16.99 -5.67
C LYS A 84 -5.62 -18.00 -4.60
N ILE A 85 -4.65 -17.70 -3.74
CA ILE A 85 -4.11 -18.68 -2.79
C ILE A 85 -4.17 -18.22 -1.33
N GLY A 86 -4.44 -16.93 -1.07
CA GLY A 86 -4.57 -16.39 0.28
C GLY A 86 -3.30 -16.48 1.12
N ASN A 87 -3.46 -16.29 2.42
CA ASN A 87 -2.37 -16.42 3.39
C ASN A 87 -1.88 -17.86 3.52
N GLU A 88 -2.80 -18.83 3.50
CA GLU A 88 -2.48 -20.26 3.56
C GLU A 88 -1.57 -20.69 2.41
N GLY A 89 -1.87 -20.20 1.20
CA GLY A 89 -1.07 -20.52 0.02
C GLY A 89 0.34 -19.95 0.10
N VAL A 90 0.49 -18.72 0.57
CA VAL A 90 1.82 -18.11 0.77
C VAL A 90 2.60 -18.86 1.86
N LEU A 91 1.96 -19.20 2.99
CA LEU A 91 2.61 -19.98 4.04
C LEU A 91 3.04 -21.36 3.53
N LYS A 92 2.24 -22.01 2.67
CA LYS A 92 2.60 -23.28 2.04
C LYS A 92 3.81 -23.15 1.12
N LEU A 93 3.92 -22.05 0.36
CA LEU A 93 5.12 -21.76 -0.45
C LEU A 93 6.36 -21.53 0.42
N MET A 94 6.17 -21.10 1.64
CA MET A 94 7.24 -20.84 2.63
C MET A 94 7.53 -22.05 3.55
N ASP A 95 6.90 -23.20 3.31
CA ASP A 95 7.13 -24.39 4.10
C ASP A 95 8.56 -24.91 3.91
N GLY A 96 9.25 -25.23 5.01
CA GLY A 96 10.65 -25.64 5.00
C GLY A 96 11.67 -24.55 4.65
N ILE A 97 11.23 -23.30 4.39
CA ILE A 97 12.13 -22.17 4.08
C ILE A 97 12.50 -21.46 5.39
N GLU A 98 13.81 -21.40 5.69
CA GLU A 98 14.33 -20.72 6.88
C GLU A 98 14.42 -19.20 6.70
N ASP A 99 14.84 -18.74 5.51
CA ASP A 99 14.87 -17.31 5.19
C ASP A 99 13.46 -16.78 4.96
N ARG A 100 12.94 -16.14 5.96
CA ARG A 100 11.59 -15.58 5.95
C ARG A 100 11.55 -14.08 5.76
N ARG A 101 12.69 -13.46 5.42
CA ARG A 101 12.77 -12.00 5.20
C ARG A 101 11.83 -11.58 4.09
N ALA A 102 11.14 -10.49 4.34
CA ALA A 102 10.20 -9.89 3.41
C ALA A 102 10.16 -8.37 3.59
N SER A 103 9.63 -7.68 2.61
CA SER A 103 9.30 -6.26 2.74
C SER A 103 7.90 -5.99 2.23
N PHE A 104 7.20 -5.08 2.89
CA PHE A 104 5.98 -4.48 2.35
C PHE A 104 6.31 -3.11 1.75
N VAL A 105 5.79 -2.84 0.56
CA VAL A 105 6.00 -1.59 -0.17
C VAL A 105 4.65 -0.98 -0.50
N SER A 106 4.52 0.33 -0.35
CA SER A 106 3.39 1.13 -0.80
C SER A 106 3.91 2.28 -1.66
N VAL A 107 3.36 2.46 -2.83
CA VAL A 107 3.72 3.54 -3.75
C VAL A 107 2.46 4.34 -4.09
N ILE A 108 2.48 5.62 -3.73
CA ILE A 108 1.43 6.58 -4.05
C ILE A 108 1.85 7.37 -5.29
N ALA A 109 0.95 7.53 -6.26
CA ALA A 109 1.08 8.51 -7.34
C ALA A 109 -0.01 9.56 -7.21
N LEU A 110 0.40 10.81 -6.94
CA LEU A 110 -0.46 11.98 -6.84
C LEU A 110 -0.48 12.73 -8.17
N SER A 111 -1.65 12.88 -8.76
CA SER A 111 -1.89 13.78 -9.89
C SER A 111 -2.32 15.15 -9.37
N TYR A 112 -1.47 16.16 -9.57
CA TYR A 112 -1.69 17.53 -9.12
C TYR A 112 -1.03 18.53 -10.05
N GLY A 113 -1.74 19.56 -10.47
CA GLY A 113 -1.19 20.65 -11.29
C GLY A 113 -0.56 20.18 -12.62
N GLY A 114 -1.10 19.12 -13.25
CA GLY A 114 -0.57 18.54 -14.48
C GLY A 114 0.70 17.70 -14.32
N ARG A 115 1.10 17.40 -13.09
CA ARG A 115 2.28 16.58 -12.74
C ARG A 115 1.87 15.35 -11.95
N ILE A 116 2.73 14.34 -12.00
CA ILE A 116 2.63 13.14 -11.14
C ILE A 116 3.79 13.16 -10.16
N GLU A 117 3.45 13.25 -8.87
CA GLU A 117 4.41 13.12 -7.76
C GLU A 117 4.29 11.73 -7.14
N VAL A 118 5.42 11.15 -6.73
CA VAL A 118 5.46 9.76 -6.25
C VAL A 118 6.03 9.69 -4.84
N PHE A 119 5.34 8.94 -3.98
CA PHE A 119 5.73 8.75 -2.58
C PHE A 119 5.76 7.26 -2.26
N GLU A 120 6.94 6.75 -1.92
CA GLU A 120 7.13 5.34 -1.55
C GLU A 120 7.27 5.19 -0.04
N GLY A 121 6.66 4.17 0.51
CA GLY A 121 6.87 3.68 1.86
C GLY A 121 7.26 2.21 1.82
N ARG A 122 8.29 1.83 2.56
CA ARG A 122 8.78 0.46 2.65
C ARG A 122 9.00 0.09 4.11
N VAL A 123 8.60 -1.12 4.47
CA VAL A 123 8.86 -1.70 5.80
C VAL A 123 9.47 -3.07 5.60
N GLN A 124 10.60 -3.30 6.24
CA GLN A 124 11.24 -4.61 6.32
C GLN A 124 10.58 -5.44 7.42
N GLY A 125 10.64 -6.75 7.29
CA GLY A 125 10.07 -7.67 8.24
C GLY A 125 10.27 -9.12 7.84
N THR A 126 9.41 -9.97 8.39
CA THR A 126 9.46 -11.42 8.14
C THR A 126 8.06 -12.00 7.94
N ILE A 127 7.98 -13.11 7.22
CA ILE A 127 6.75 -13.90 7.11
C ILE A 127 6.60 -14.77 8.35
N ALA A 128 5.46 -14.67 9.02
CA ALA A 128 5.09 -15.53 10.14
C ALA A 128 5.03 -17.01 9.73
N LYS A 129 5.13 -17.91 10.70
CA LYS A 129 4.99 -19.36 10.46
C LYS A 129 3.53 -19.81 10.37
N GLU A 130 2.63 -19.00 10.89
CA GLU A 130 1.19 -19.25 10.95
C GLU A 130 0.40 -17.93 10.80
N ILE A 131 -0.88 -18.03 10.51
CA ILE A 131 -1.81 -16.88 10.47
C ILE A 131 -2.05 -16.40 11.91
N ARG A 132 -1.81 -15.10 12.16
CA ARG A 132 -2.00 -14.48 13.47
C ARG A 132 -2.73 -13.15 13.36
N GLY A 133 -3.76 -12.98 14.17
CA GLY A 133 -4.61 -11.79 14.16
C GLY A 133 -5.56 -11.76 12.97
N GLY A 134 -6.15 -10.59 12.75
CA GLY A 134 -7.12 -10.31 11.69
C GLY A 134 -6.56 -9.40 10.60
N GLY A 135 -7.39 -8.43 10.17
CA GLY A 135 -7.01 -7.49 9.12
C GLY A 135 -7.36 -7.99 7.74
N TRP A 136 -6.74 -7.42 6.72
CA TRP A 136 -6.99 -7.77 5.33
C TRP A 136 -5.67 -8.02 4.57
N GLY A 137 -5.77 -8.71 3.43
CA GLY A 137 -4.60 -9.05 2.63
C GLY A 137 -3.61 -9.92 3.41
N PHE A 138 -2.34 -9.59 3.33
CA PHE A 138 -1.26 -10.32 3.98
C PHE A 138 -0.93 -9.83 5.41
N ASP A 139 -1.75 -8.97 5.99
CA ASP A 139 -1.59 -8.49 7.38
C ASP A 139 -1.38 -9.62 8.39
N PRO A 140 -2.14 -10.75 8.33
CA PRO A 140 -2.02 -11.82 9.30
C PRO A 140 -0.70 -12.61 9.25
N ILE A 141 0.12 -12.43 8.22
CA ILE A 141 1.37 -13.18 8.04
C ILE A 141 2.63 -12.32 7.95
N PHE A 142 2.52 -10.99 8.02
CA PHE A 142 3.68 -10.10 7.97
C PHE A 142 3.99 -9.51 9.34
N ILE A 143 5.21 -9.74 9.83
CA ILE A 143 5.76 -9.24 11.09
C ILE A 143 6.76 -8.14 10.74
N PRO A 144 6.48 -6.85 11.03
CA PRO A 144 7.44 -5.78 10.76
C PRO A 144 8.65 -5.86 11.69
N ASP A 145 9.81 -5.43 11.22
CA ASP A 145 11.02 -5.35 12.02
C ASP A 145 10.78 -4.51 13.30
N GLY A 146 11.35 -4.95 14.40
CA GLY A 146 11.17 -4.34 15.72
C GLY A 146 9.87 -4.74 16.42
N SER A 147 9.07 -5.62 15.83
CA SER A 147 7.86 -6.20 16.45
C SER A 147 7.94 -7.72 16.49
N ASN A 148 7.20 -8.31 17.42
CA ASN A 148 6.89 -9.74 17.44
C ASN A 148 5.43 -10.05 17.06
N LYS A 149 4.67 -9.01 16.71
CA LYS A 149 3.27 -9.07 16.27
C LYS A 149 3.17 -8.89 14.77
N THR A 150 2.22 -9.60 14.15
CA THR A 150 1.85 -9.35 12.75
C THR A 150 1.08 -8.03 12.60
N TYR A 151 0.97 -7.50 11.38
CA TYR A 151 0.07 -6.38 11.11
C TYR A 151 -1.37 -6.72 11.51
N GLY A 152 -1.78 -7.98 11.35
CA GLY A 152 -3.10 -8.44 11.76
C GLY A 152 -3.34 -8.38 13.27
N GLU A 153 -2.31 -8.59 14.09
CA GLU A 153 -2.38 -8.46 15.55
C GLU A 153 -2.27 -7.00 16.01
N LEU A 154 -1.67 -6.12 15.21
CA LEU A 154 -1.53 -4.69 15.50
C LEU A 154 -2.79 -3.89 15.18
N GLY A 155 -3.65 -4.40 14.28
CA GLY A 155 -4.86 -3.69 13.87
C GLY A 155 -4.56 -2.29 13.34
N ASP A 156 -5.35 -1.28 13.73
CA ASP A 156 -5.18 0.10 13.26
C ASP A 156 -3.89 0.77 13.77
N GLU A 157 -3.24 0.23 14.82
CA GLU A 157 -1.95 0.75 15.31
C GLU A 157 -0.86 0.63 14.24
N LYS A 158 -0.99 -0.32 13.30
CA LYS A 158 -0.04 -0.48 12.18
C LYS A 158 0.11 0.79 11.33
N ASP A 159 -0.92 1.65 11.24
CA ASP A 159 -0.92 2.86 10.41
C ASP A 159 0.26 3.80 10.75
N ARG A 160 0.76 3.76 12.01
CA ARG A 160 1.87 4.59 12.46
C ARG A 160 3.22 4.17 11.86
N PHE A 161 3.39 2.91 11.51
CA PHE A 161 4.69 2.35 11.07
C PHE A 161 4.59 1.39 9.89
N SER A 162 3.42 1.24 9.28
CA SER A 162 3.25 0.43 8.08
C SER A 162 3.85 1.08 6.84
N HIS A 163 4.03 0.28 5.80
CA HIS A 163 4.43 0.74 4.47
C HIS A 163 3.51 1.84 3.95
N ARG A 164 2.18 1.68 4.11
CA ARG A 164 1.18 2.69 3.73
C ARG A 164 1.25 3.91 4.62
N GLY A 165 1.47 3.75 5.91
CA GLY A 165 1.72 4.86 6.82
C GLY A 165 2.96 5.66 6.43
N ALA A 166 4.03 4.98 5.99
CA ALA A 166 5.26 5.65 5.55
C ALA A 166 5.06 6.44 4.25
N SER A 167 4.40 5.88 3.23
CA SER A 167 4.08 6.61 1.98
C SER A 167 3.11 7.77 2.24
N CYS A 168 2.12 7.56 3.12
CA CYS A 168 1.15 8.57 3.51
C CYS A 168 1.81 9.77 4.23
N ARG A 169 2.79 9.55 5.12
CA ARG A 169 3.54 10.65 5.76
C ARG A 169 4.26 11.51 4.73
N ARG A 170 4.90 10.92 3.73
CA ARG A 170 5.57 11.67 2.64
C ARG A 170 4.57 12.44 1.80
N LEU A 171 3.42 11.87 1.48
CA LEU A 171 2.32 12.58 0.81
C LEU A 171 1.86 13.77 1.67
N ARG A 172 1.65 13.56 2.96
CA ARG A 172 1.21 14.59 3.90
C ARG A 172 2.20 15.77 3.96
N GLU A 173 3.50 15.49 4.10
CA GLU A 173 4.56 16.52 4.08
C GLU A 173 4.54 17.33 2.79
N PHE A 174 4.36 16.67 1.65
CA PHE A 174 4.23 17.33 0.35
C PHE A 174 2.99 18.23 0.30
N LEU A 175 1.82 17.76 0.72
CA LEU A 175 0.57 18.52 0.72
C LEU A 175 0.70 19.78 1.58
N ILE A 176 1.25 19.67 2.78
CA ILE A 176 1.51 20.81 3.68
C ILE A 176 2.43 21.82 2.98
N ARG A 177 3.53 21.36 2.38
CA ARG A 177 4.50 22.23 1.70
C ARG A 177 3.89 23.04 0.54
N ILE A 178 2.91 22.47 -0.17
CA ILE A 178 2.21 23.16 -1.28
C ILE A 178 0.95 23.91 -0.84
N GLY A 179 0.71 24.02 0.47
CA GLY A 179 -0.42 24.75 1.03
C GLY A 179 -1.78 24.04 0.88
N ILE A 180 -1.78 22.74 0.66
CA ILE A 180 -3.01 21.93 0.67
C ILE A 180 -3.20 21.36 2.08
N GLY A 181 -4.27 21.75 2.74
CA GLY A 181 -4.66 21.27 4.06
C GLY A 181 -5.51 22.27 4.79
N ARG A 182 -6.08 21.83 5.92
CA ARG A 182 -6.76 22.76 6.84
C ARG A 182 -5.69 23.64 7.47
N SER A 183 -5.90 24.95 7.41
CA SER A 183 -5.09 25.86 8.24
C SER A 183 -5.22 25.45 9.70
N PRO A 184 -4.13 25.52 10.49
CA PRO A 184 -4.15 25.19 11.90
C PRO A 184 -5.14 26.04 12.69
#